data_92f3f2256d40d3f98980979922ace8f3
#
_entry.id   92f3f2256d40d3f98980979922ace8f3
#
_cell.length_a   1.000
_cell.length_b   1.000
_cell.length_c   1.000
_cell.angle_alpha   90.00
_cell.angle_beta   90.00
_cell.angle_gamma   90.00
#
_symmetry.space_group_name_H-M   'P 1'
#
loop_
_entity.id
_entity.type
_entity.pdbx_description
1 polymer ?
#
loop_
_entity_poly.entity_id
_entity_poly.type
_entity_poly.pdbx_seq_one_letter_code
_entity_poly.pdbx_strand_id
1 'polypeptide(L)'
;MLHDAAERPRPLIIAHRGLAHRAPENTLASVRAALELSVDGIEIDVYLSADGVPVVMHDPTVDRTTDGHGPVCSLTLAELNELRAHVGWQERDCPPEPVPTLREVLQATSGRRLLCVEVKPKGIEQEVLAEIRRADAVEWVWMWSFFRRIVRRFHELEPRIPAALLCGGFVGLSPQRFMAMAVDDGAAGVSVEIQDLRPEVVSAAHGRGLAVYSYDKEDPASWANQIAWGVDAMVTDDPLPALAARDGRLD
;
A
#
# COMPACT_ATOMS: atom_id res chain seq x y z
N MET A 1 22.75 -28.12 -7.48
CA MET A 1 21.52 -28.40 -8.22
C MET A 1 20.80 -27.08 -8.36
N LEU A 2 20.71 -26.57 -9.58
CA LEU A 2 19.96 -25.36 -9.88
C LEU A 2 18.47 -25.71 -9.72
N HIS A 3 17.80 -25.20 -8.72
CA HIS A 3 16.35 -25.27 -8.67
C HIS A 3 15.78 -24.53 -9.88
N ASP A 4 14.91 -25.21 -10.58
CA ASP A 4 14.28 -24.78 -11.82
C ASP A 4 13.58 -23.42 -11.59
N ALA A 5 13.83 -22.45 -12.45
CA ALA A 5 13.25 -21.10 -12.39
C ALA A 5 11.70 -21.11 -12.52
N ALA A 6 11.12 -22.26 -12.83
CA ALA A 6 9.68 -22.47 -12.99
C ALA A 6 8.90 -22.64 -11.67
N GLU A 7 9.57 -22.75 -10.50
CA GLU A 7 8.91 -23.04 -9.20
C GLU A 7 8.90 -21.84 -8.22
N ARG A 8 9.46 -20.69 -8.58
CA ARG A 8 9.34 -19.52 -7.68
C ARG A 8 7.96 -18.91 -7.80
N PRO A 9 7.28 -18.61 -6.67
CA PRO A 9 6.02 -17.89 -6.71
C PRO A 9 6.23 -16.55 -7.44
N ARG A 10 5.32 -16.22 -8.36
CA ARG A 10 5.36 -14.94 -9.07
C ARG A 10 5.02 -13.82 -8.09
N PRO A 11 5.69 -12.66 -8.14
CA PRO A 11 5.36 -11.55 -7.25
C PRO A 11 3.93 -11.07 -7.48
N LEU A 12 3.26 -10.65 -6.41
CA LEU A 12 1.99 -9.96 -6.50
C LEU A 12 2.21 -8.55 -7.09
N ILE A 13 1.26 -8.08 -7.89
CA ILE A 13 1.26 -6.71 -8.39
C ILE A 13 0.21 -5.92 -7.63
N ILE A 14 0.65 -4.89 -6.92
CA ILE A 14 -0.17 -4.02 -6.09
C ILE A 14 -0.26 -2.64 -6.74
N ALA A 15 -1.49 -2.19 -7.03
CA ALA A 15 -1.74 -0.85 -7.57
C ALA A 15 -1.62 0.19 -6.46
N HIS A 16 -0.62 1.08 -6.54
CA HIS A 16 -0.30 2.11 -5.56
C HIS A 16 -1.33 3.23 -5.58
N ARG A 17 -1.97 3.50 -4.43
CA ARG A 17 -3.05 4.48 -4.27
C ARG A 17 -4.20 4.29 -5.25
N GLY A 18 -4.52 3.04 -5.58
CA GLY A 18 -5.37 2.66 -6.69
C GLY A 18 -4.62 2.69 -8.03
N LEU A 19 -5.33 2.96 -9.14
CA LEU A 19 -4.69 3.17 -10.45
C LEU A 19 -4.37 4.65 -10.64
N ALA A 20 -3.36 5.15 -9.89
CA ALA A 20 -2.99 6.55 -9.83
C ALA A 20 -2.53 7.13 -11.19
N HIS A 21 -2.15 6.26 -12.14
CA HIS A 21 -1.82 6.64 -13.51
C HIS A 21 -3.06 7.02 -14.35
N ARG A 22 -4.27 6.58 -13.96
CA ARG A 22 -5.53 6.81 -14.73
C ARG A 22 -6.61 7.58 -14.01
N ALA A 23 -6.51 7.73 -12.70
CA ALA A 23 -7.46 8.47 -11.88
C ALA A 23 -6.75 9.13 -10.70
N PRO A 24 -7.31 10.19 -10.09
CA PRO A 24 -6.69 10.82 -8.94
C PRO A 24 -6.38 9.81 -7.83
N GLU A 25 -5.14 9.84 -7.32
CA GLU A 25 -4.68 8.93 -6.28
C GLU A 25 -5.62 8.90 -5.07
N ASN A 26 -5.74 7.73 -4.43
CA ASN A 26 -6.54 7.58 -3.20
C ASN A 26 -8.02 7.98 -3.34
N THR A 27 -8.61 7.81 -4.54
CA THR A 27 -10.05 8.04 -4.80
C THR A 27 -10.79 6.74 -5.11
N LEU A 28 -12.13 6.76 -5.04
CA LEU A 28 -12.91 5.61 -5.49
C LEU A 28 -12.76 5.36 -6.99
N ALA A 29 -12.52 6.40 -7.79
CA ALA A 29 -12.24 6.26 -9.22
C ALA A 29 -10.97 5.45 -9.46
N SER A 30 -9.84 5.76 -8.77
CA SER A 30 -8.59 5.02 -8.90
C SER A 30 -8.71 3.57 -8.40
N VAL A 31 -9.42 3.36 -7.30
CA VAL A 31 -9.70 2.01 -6.77
C VAL A 31 -10.52 1.18 -7.76
N ARG A 32 -11.61 1.73 -8.30
CA ARG A 32 -12.45 1.05 -9.31
C ARG A 32 -11.67 0.74 -10.57
N ALA A 33 -10.88 1.68 -11.06
CA ALA A 33 -10.03 1.46 -12.23
C ALA A 33 -9.01 0.33 -12.00
N ALA A 34 -8.40 0.24 -10.81
CA ALA A 34 -7.51 -0.86 -10.45
C ALA A 34 -8.24 -2.21 -10.39
N LEU A 35 -9.49 -2.22 -9.90
CA LEU A 35 -10.31 -3.44 -9.82
C LEU A 35 -10.68 -4.03 -11.19
N GLU A 36 -10.64 -3.24 -12.26
CA GLU A 36 -10.85 -3.69 -13.64
C GLU A 36 -9.62 -4.36 -14.24
N LEU A 37 -8.45 -4.18 -13.61
CA LEU A 37 -7.21 -4.83 -14.03
C LEU A 37 -6.99 -6.17 -13.31
N SER A 38 -6.06 -6.97 -13.84
CA SER A 38 -5.65 -8.25 -13.24
C SER A 38 -4.59 -8.05 -12.13
N VAL A 39 -4.64 -6.93 -11.40
CA VAL A 39 -3.78 -6.72 -10.22
C VAL A 39 -4.18 -7.66 -9.09
N ASP A 40 -3.23 -8.00 -8.25
CA ASP A 40 -3.46 -8.90 -7.11
C ASP A 40 -3.95 -8.13 -5.87
N GLY A 41 -3.56 -6.86 -5.75
CA GLY A 41 -3.96 -5.99 -4.66
C GLY A 41 -4.00 -4.52 -5.05
N ILE A 42 -4.52 -3.73 -4.12
CA ILE A 42 -4.60 -2.27 -4.20
C ILE A 42 -4.03 -1.73 -2.89
N GLU A 43 -3.23 -0.70 -2.97
CA GLU A 43 -2.72 0.00 -1.80
C GLU A 43 -3.44 1.35 -1.66
N ILE A 44 -3.71 1.77 -0.44
CA ILE A 44 -4.28 3.06 -0.06
C ILE A 44 -3.69 3.56 1.25
N ASP A 45 -3.72 4.88 1.43
CA ASP A 45 -3.23 5.58 2.62
C ASP A 45 -4.39 6.07 3.49
N VAL A 46 -4.26 5.98 4.83
CA VAL A 46 -5.35 6.36 5.74
C VAL A 46 -4.90 7.37 6.79
N TYR A 47 -5.70 8.42 6.92
CA TYR A 47 -5.71 9.39 8.03
C TYR A 47 -7.04 9.35 8.78
N LEU A 48 -7.15 10.16 9.83
CA LEU A 48 -8.38 10.34 10.60
C LEU A 48 -8.88 11.77 10.44
N SER A 49 -10.17 11.95 10.16
CA SER A 49 -10.84 13.25 10.17
C SER A 49 -10.97 13.81 11.59
N ALA A 50 -11.33 15.09 11.75
CA ALA A 50 -11.52 15.74 13.04
C ALA A 50 -12.61 15.06 13.90
N ASP A 51 -13.61 14.48 13.27
CA ASP A 51 -14.72 13.75 13.90
C ASP A 51 -14.51 12.23 13.98
N GLY A 52 -13.26 11.77 13.77
CA GLY A 52 -12.84 10.39 14.05
C GLY A 52 -13.20 9.38 12.97
N VAL A 53 -13.40 9.80 11.73
CA VAL A 53 -13.67 8.89 10.61
C VAL A 53 -12.37 8.60 9.83
N PRO A 54 -12.00 7.32 9.60
CA PRO A 54 -10.88 6.97 8.72
C PRO A 54 -11.18 7.37 7.27
N VAL A 55 -10.33 8.26 6.71
CA VAL A 55 -10.43 8.80 5.35
C VAL A 55 -9.18 8.46 4.56
N VAL A 56 -9.31 8.37 3.22
CA VAL A 56 -8.24 7.90 2.35
C VAL A 56 -7.51 9.09 1.73
N MET A 57 -6.26 9.29 2.16
CA MET A 57 -5.40 10.41 1.79
C MET A 57 -3.93 10.05 2.07
N HIS A 58 -3.02 10.44 1.17
CA HIS A 58 -1.59 10.19 1.39
C HIS A 58 -0.94 11.24 2.31
N ASP A 59 -1.19 12.51 2.08
CA ASP A 59 -0.54 13.61 2.79
C ASP A 59 -1.27 13.96 4.10
N PRO A 60 -0.58 14.54 5.09
CA PRO A 60 -1.20 15.01 6.32
C PRO A 60 -2.13 16.22 6.09
N THR A 61 -2.06 16.84 4.90
CA THR A 61 -2.90 17.97 4.50
C THR A 61 -3.58 17.69 3.17
N VAL A 62 -4.70 18.35 2.90
CA VAL A 62 -5.48 18.17 1.67
C VAL A 62 -4.96 18.97 0.48
N ASP A 63 -3.96 19.82 0.67
CA ASP A 63 -3.54 20.88 -0.26
C ASP A 63 -3.00 20.37 -1.60
N ARG A 64 -2.33 19.21 -1.63
CA ARG A 64 -1.67 18.73 -2.86
C ARG A 64 -2.65 18.10 -3.84
N THR A 65 -3.62 17.38 -3.36
CA THR A 65 -4.49 16.54 -4.21
C THR A 65 -5.92 17.05 -4.32
N THR A 66 -6.32 18.03 -3.48
CA THR A 66 -7.68 18.58 -3.49
C THR A 66 -7.69 20.08 -3.70
N ASP A 67 -8.87 20.65 -3.93
CA ASP A 67 -9.12 22.10 -4.00
C ASP A 67 -9.24 22.77 -2.61
N GLY A 68 -9.03 22.02 -1.52
CA GLY A 68 -9.06 22.54 -0.15
C GLY A 68 -7.67 22.82 0.41
N HIS A 69 -7.64 23.24 1.68
CA HIS A 69 -6.43 23.60 2.40
C HIS A 69 -6.46 23.12 3.85
N GLY A 70 -5.31 22.76 4.38
CA GLY A 70 -5.08 22.47 5.79
C GLY A 70 -5.00 21.00 6.15
N PRO A 71 -4.78 20.69 7.45
CA PRO A 71 -4.57 19.33 7.93
C PRO A 71 -5.85 18.49 7.86
N VAL A 72 -5.75 17.24 7.39
CA VAL A 72 -6.86 16.28 7.36
C VAL A 72 -7.51 16.12 8.73
N CYS A 73 -6.71 16.01 9.79
CA CYS A 73 -7.19 15.85 11.16
C CYS A 73 -7.91 17.07 11.76
N SER A 74 -7.92 18.21 11.06
CA SER A 74 -8.63 19.44 11.46
C SER A 74 -9.95 19.62 10.72
N LEU A 75 -10.25 18.79 9.71
CA LEU A 75 -11.46 18.83 8.91
C LEU A 75 -12.38 17.67 9.28
N THR A 76 -13.66 17.97 9.48
CA THR A 76 -14.71 16.96 9.66
C THR A 76 -14.95 16.18 8.36
N LEU A 77 -15.57 15.00 8.45
CA LEU A 77 -15.96 14.26 7.25
C LEU A 77 -16.87 15.09 6.33
N ALA A 78 -17.77 15.88 6.90
CA ALA A 78 -18.65 16.76 6.12
C ALA A 78 -17.86 17.78 5.31
N GLU A 79 -16.84 18.41 5.90
CA GLU A 79 -15.94 19.36 5.21
C GLU A 79 -15.07 18.65 4.16
N LEU A 80 -14.54 17.46 4.46
CA LEU A 80 -13.76 16.66 3.50
C LEU A 80 -14.60 16.21 2.29
N ASN A 81 -15.89 15.95 2.47
CA ASN A 81 -16.80 15.56 1.38
C ASN A 81 -17.10 16.71 0.40
N GLU A 82 -16.94 17.97 0.81
CA GLU A 82 -17.06 19.13 -0.08
C GLU A 82 -15.84 19.32 -1.00
N LEU A 83 -14.69 18.75 -0.63
CA LEU A 83 -13.45 18.84 -1.40
C LEU A 83 -13.49 17.93 -2.63
N ARG A 84 -12.70 18.30 -3.63
CA ARG A 84 -12.58 17.55 -4.88
C ARG A 84 -11.11 17.18 -5.12
N ALA A 85 -10.85 15.87 -5.12
CA ALA A 85 -9.55 15.31 -5.41
C ALA A 85 -9.32 15.29 -6.93
N HIS A 86 -8.59 16.29 -7.44
CA HIS A 86 -8.27 16.42 -8.86
C HIS A 86 -7.01 17.25 -9.13
N VAL A 87 -6.46 17.93 -8.12
CA VAL A 87 -5.30 18.80 -8.27
C VAL A 87 -4.08 17.95 -8.66
N GLY A 88 -3.35 18.39 -9.68
CA GLY A 88 -2.21 17.65 -10.24
C GLY A 88 -2.60 16.55 -11.23
N TRP A 89 -3.89 16.23 -11.36
CA TRP A 89 -4.40 15.30 -12.35
C TRP A 89 -4.62 16.00 -13.69
N GLN A 90 -4.00 15.50 -14.76
CA GLN A 90 -4.04 16.15 -16.07
C GLN A 90 -4.94 15.46 -17.10
N GLU A 91 -5.39 14.23 -16.86
CA GLU A 91 -6.33 13.56 -17.76
C GLU A 91 -7.75 14.04 -17.52
N ARG A 92 -8.32 14.67 -18.58
CA ARG A 92 -9.62 15.35 -18.53
C ARG A 92 -10.82 14.42 -18.49
N ASP A 93 -10.61 13.10 -18.53
CA ASP A 93 -11.68 12.11 -18.61
C ASP A 93 -12.10 11.55 -17.24
N CYS A 94 -11.41 11.93 -16.16
CA CYS A 94 -11.80 11.57 -14.80
C CYS A 94 -12.41 12.79 -14.10
N PRO A 95 -13.72 12.76 -13.78
CA PRO A 95 -14.33 13.86 -13.03
C PRO A 95 -13.72 13.97 -11.62
N PRO A 96 -13.70 15.18 -11.03
CA PRO A 96 -13.27 15.37 -9.66
C PRO A 96 -14.07 14.49 -8.68
N GLU A 97 -13.37 13.80 -7.80
CA GLU A 97 -13.96 12.87 -6.81
C GLU A 97 -13.88 13.45 -5.40
N PRO A 98 -14.84 13.18 -4.50
CA PRO A 98 -14.69 13.50 -3.08
C PRO A 98 -13.56 12.67 -2.46
N VAL A 99 -13.05 13.11 -1.31
CA VAL A 99 -12.13 12.31 -0.48
C VAL A 99 -12.91 11.13 0.10
N PRO A 100 -12.56 9.87 -0.24
CA PRO A 100 -13.34 8.74 0.23
C PRO A 100 -13.00 8.36 1.68
N THR A 101 -13.95 7.73 2.36
CA THR A 101 -13.72 7.04 3.62
C THR A 101 -13.11 5.65 3.36
N LEU A 102 -12.39 5.11 4.37
CA LEU A 102 -11.92 3.72 4.34
C LEU A 102 -13.10 2.74 4.15
N ARG A 103 -14.25 3.01 4.76
CA ARG A 103 -15.48 2.21 4.61
C ARG A 103 -15.92 2.10 3.15
N GLU A 104 -15.94 3.20 2.42
CA GLU A 104 -16.34 3.21 1.01
C GLU A 104 -15.37 2.41 0.14
N VAL A 105 -14.06 2.51 0.42
CA VAL A 105 -13.04 1.70 -0.28
C VAL A 105 -13.18 0.23 0.05
N LEU A 106 -13.39 -0.16 1.32
CA LEU A 106 -13.66 -1.53 1.71
C LEU A 106 -14.89 -2.11 1.01
N GLN A 107 -15.97 -1.33 0.91
CA GLN A 107 -17.18 -1.72 0.18
C GLN A 107 -16.94 -1.86 -1.32
N ALA A 108 -16.20 -0.93 -1.92
CA ALA A 108 -15.86 -0.97 -3.35
C ALA A 108 -14.98 -2.17 -3.69
N THR A 109 -14.00 -2.49 -2.84
CA THR A 109 -13.09 -3.64 -3.02
C THR A 109 -13.81 -4.96 -2.78
N SER A 110 -14.58 -5.07 -1.70
CA SER A 110 -15.46 -6.20 -1.35
C SER A 110 -14.78 -7.57 -1.51
N GLY A 111 -13.53 -7.70 -1.08
CA GLY A 111 -12.73 -8.93 -1.15
C GLY A 111 -12.34 -9.39 -2.57
N ARG A 112 -12.58 -8.59 -3.61
CA ARG A 112 -12.20 -8.93 -5.00
C ARG A 112 -10.69 -8.90 -5.23
N ARG A 113 -9.98 -8.13 -4.42
CA ARG A 113 -8.51 -7.99 -4.42
C ARG A 113 -8.04 -7.81 -2.97
N LEU A 114 -6.76 -8.07 -2.72
CA LEU A 114 -6.13 -7.66 -1.47
C LEU A 114 -6.18 -6.14 -1.35
N LEU A 115 -6.38 -5.63 -0.14
CA LEU A 115 -6.30 -4.21 0.16
C LEU A 115 -5.17 -3.97 1.16
N CYS A 116 -4.12 -3.32 0.71
CA CYS A 116 -3.02 -2.87 1.55
C CYS A 116 -3.35 -1.49 2.09
N VAL A 117 -3.50 -1.37 3.41
CA VAL A 117 -3.90 -0.12 4.08
C VAL A 117 -2.69 0.44 4.81
N GLU A 118 -2.08 1.52 4.28
CA GLU A 118 -1.03 2.22 5.00
C GLU A 118 -1.64 3.17 6.03
N VAL A 119 -1.37 2.91 7.31
CA VAL A 119 -1.78 3.80 8.41
C VAL A 119 -0.68 4.82 8.65
N LYS A 120 -0.99 6.10 8.34
CA LYS A 120 -0.03 7.21 8.41
C LYS A 120 0.16 7.74 9.84
N PRO A 121 -0.89 8.14 10.59
CA PRO A 121 -0.72 8.67 11.94
C PRO A 121 -0.82 7.57 12.99
N LYS A 122 -0.15 7.80 14.12
CA LYS A 122 -0.27 6.94 15.31
C LYS A 122 -1.56 7.25 16.06
N GLY A 123 -2.16 6.22 16.66
CA GLY A 123 -3.29 6.37 17.59
C GLY A 123 -4.66 6.27 16.91
N ILE A 124 -4.71 5.84 15.63
CA ILE A 124 -5.96 5.61 14.88
C ILE A 124 -6.21 4.12 14.60
N GLU A 125 -5.39 3.25 15.19
CA GLU A 125 -5.39 1.82 14.88
C GLU A 125 -6.74 1.16 15.21
N GLN A 126 -7.45 1.64 16.25
CA GLN A 126 -8.74 1.10 16.66
C GLN A 126 -9.85 1.51 15.69
N GLU A 127 -9.87 2.76 15.25
CA GLU A 127 -10.84 3.29 14.29
C GLU A 127 -10.72 2.57 12.94
N VAL A 128 -9.49 2.41 12.45
CA VAL A 128 -9.21 1.65 11.22
C VAL A 128 -9.65 0.20 11.36
N LEU A 129 -9.28 -0.47 12.44
CA LEU A 129 -9.65 -1.86 12.70
C LEU A 129 -11.17 -2.04 12.86
N ALA A 130 -11.86 -1.06 13.44
CA ALA A 130 -13.32 -1.10 13.55
C ALA A 130 -14.00 -1.10 12.18
N GLU A 131 -13.50 -0.32 11.20
CA GLU A 131 -14.02 -0.32 9.84
C GLU A 131 -13.71 -1.64 9.11
N ILE A 132 -12.49 -2.17 9.26
CA ILE A 132 -12.10 -3.46 8.68
C ILE A 132 -13.00 -4.60 9.20
N ARG A 133 -13.23 -4.66 10.52
CA ARG A 133 -14.12 -5.67 11.13
C ARG A 133 -15.57 -5.50 10.71
N ARG A 134 -16.07 -4.27 10.63
CA ARG A 134 -17.45 -3.98 10.18
C ARG A 134 -17.69 -4.41 8.73
N ALA A 135 -16.67 -4.33 7.89
CA ALA A 135 -16.72 -4.77 6.49
C ALA A 135 -16.45 -6.27 6.31
N ASP A 136 -16.20 -7.03 7.40
CA ASP A 136 -15.75 -8.43 7.36
C ASP A 136 -14.52 -8.64 6.47
N ALA A 137 -13.55 -7.70 6.58
CA ALA A 137 -12.43 -7.58 5.66
C ALA A 137 -11.10 -8.15 6.22
N VAL A 138 -11.12 -8.79 7.40
CA VAL A 138 -9.92 -9.27 8.11
C VAL A 138 -9.07 -10.22 7.24
N GLU A 139 -9.70 -11.03 6.38
CA GLU A 139 -9.02 -12.05 5.59
C GLU A 139 -8.39 -11.52 4.29
N TRP A 140 -8.71 -10.29 3.88
CA TRP A 140 -8.23 -9.72 2.61
C TRP A 140 -7.65 -8.30 2.75
N VAL A 141 -7.45 -7.84 3.98
CA VAL A 141 -6.73 -6.58 4.28
C VAL A 141 -5.34 -6.90 4.82
N TRP A 142 -4.35 -6.16 4.34
CA TRP A 142 -3.01 -6.11 4.89
C TRP A 142 -2.72 -4.72 5.45
N MET A 143 -2.07 -4.67 6.61
CA MET A 143 -1.73 -3.41 7.27
C MET A 143 -0.29 -3.01 6.99
N TRP A 144 -0.08 -1.78 6.58
CA TRP A 144 1.23 -1.23 6.31
C TRP A 144 1.49 0.03 7.12
N SER A 145 2.71 0.23 7.59
CA SER A 145 3.13 1.49 8.22
C SER A 145 4.65 1.64 8.29
N PHE A 146 5.12 2.88 8.20
CA PHE A 146 6.50 3.25 8.54
C PHE A 146 6.77 3.25 10.06
N PHE A 147 5.75 3.19 10.87
CA PHE A 147 5.86 3.27 12.33
C PHE A 147 5.75 1.90 12.99
N ARG A 148 6.85 1.42 13.56
CA ARG A 148 6.93 0.18 14.34
C ARG A 148 5.80 0.02 15.37
N ARG A 149 5.44 1.14 16.06
CA ARG A 149 4.37 1.13 17.06
C ARG A 149 3.02 0.76 16.45
N ILE A 150 2.72 1.22 15.24
CA ILE A 150 1.47 0.91 14.53
C ILE A 150 1.46 -0.58 14.17
N VAL A 151 2.54 -1.10 13.57
CA VAL A 151 2.69 -2.52 13.21
C VAL A 151 2.46 -3.40 14.44
N ARG A 152 3.17 -3.14 15.54
CA ARG A 152 3.01 -3.86 16.80
C ARG A 152 1.57 -3.79 17.32
N ARG A 153 0.97 -2.60 17.27
CA ARG A 153 -0.38 -2.40 17.79
C ARG A 153 -1.43 -3.17 17.00
N PHE A 154 -1.30 -3.24 15.67
CA PHE A 154 -2.17 -4.07 14.85
C PHE A 154 -1.97 -5.56 15.14
N HIS A 155 -0.74 -6.02 15.24
CA HIS A 155 -0.44 -7.40 15.63
C HIS A 155 -1.07 -7.77 16.98
N GLU A 156 -1.04 -6.87 17.97
CA GLU A 156 -1.68 -7.08 19.28
C GLU A 156 -3.22 -7.11 19.20
N LEU A 157 -3.82 -6.23 18.38
CA LEU A 157 -5.27 -6.06 18.32
C LEU A 157 -5.97 -7.09 17.42
N GLU A 158 -5.30 -7.51 16.32
CA GLU A 158 -5.85 -8.44 15.34
C GLU A 158 -4.71 -9.18 14.60
N PRO A 159 -4.14 -10.23 15.22
CA PRO A 159 -2.99 -10.96 14.65
C PRO A 159 -3.30 -11.71 13.35
N ARG A 160 -4.57 -11.83 12.95
CA ARG A 160 -4.96 -12.43 11.68
C ARG A 160 -4.71 -11.49 10.49
N ILE A 161 -4.65 -10.19 10.71
CA ILE A 161 -4.31 -9.21 9.66
C ILE A 161 -2.78 -9.17 9.53
N PRO A 162 -2.19 -9.61 8.39
CA PRO A 162 -0.77 -9.47 8.17
C PRO A 162 -0.35 -8.00 8.18
N ALA A 163 0.71 -7.68 8.93
CA ALA A 163 1.25 -6.33 8.96
C ALA A 163 2.64 -6.26 8.34
N ALA A 164 2.96 -5.19 7.61
CA ALA A 164 4.29 -4.93 7.08
C ALA A 164 4.88 -3.63 7.63
N LEU A 165 6.16 -3.70 7.97
CA LEU A 165 6.95 -2.53 8.33
C LEU A 165 7.58 -1.92 7.07
N LEU A 166 7.28 -0.66 6.79
CA LEU A 166 7.81 0.07 5.65
C LEU A 166 9.17 0.71 6.00
N CYS A 167 10.10 0.71 5.04
CA CYS A 167 11.43 1.30 5.14
C CYS A 167 11.59 2.43 4.12
N GLY A 168 11.75 3.66 4.59
CA GLY A 168 12.10 4.83 3.76
C GLY A 168 13.60 5.02 3.58
N GLY A 169 14.35 3.91 3.51
CA GLY A 169 15.81 3.89 3.36
C GLY A 169 16.55 3.43 4.63
N PHE A 170 17.69 2.76 4.43
CA PHE A 170 18.51 2.22 5.54
C PHE A 170 19.49 3.25 6.13
N VAL A 171 19.11 4.51 6.23
CA VAL A 171 19.99 5.56 6.75
C VAL A 171 20.33 5.30 8.23
N GLY A 172 21.60 4.97 8.51
CA GLY A 172 22.07 4.68 9.87
C GLY A 172 21.57 3.36 10.49
N LEU A 173 20.89 2.52 9.69
CA LEU A 173 20.33 1.25 10.13
C LEU A 173 20.71 0.14 9.13
N SER A 174 21.29 -0.96 9.60
CA SER A 174 21.54 -2.09 8.70
C SER A 174 20.23 -2.84 8.34
N PRO A 175 20.14 -3.45 7.14
CA PRO A 175 19.00 -4.28 6.77
C PRO A 175 18.70 -5.37 7.80
N GLN A 176 19.73 -6.05 8.31
CA GLN A 176 19.58 -7.12 9.30
C GLN A 176 18.93 -6.64 10.61
N ARG A 177 19.28 -5.42 11.05
CA ARG A 177 18.68 -4.82 12.25
C ARG A 177 17.25 -4.38 11.99
N PHE A 178 16.97 -3.83 10.83
CA PHE A 178 15.60 -3.48 10.42
C PHE A 178 14.70 -4.73 10.39
N MET A 179 15.16 -5.82 9.77
CA MET A 179 14.40 -7.09 9.73
C MET A 179 14.16 -7.66 11.14
N ALA A 180 15.17 -7.60 12.04
CA ALA A 180 14.98 -8.01 13.41
C ALA A 180 13.90 -7.18 14.12
N MET A 181 13.92 -5.86 13.92
CA MET A 181 12.90 -4.96 14.49
C MET A 181 11.49 -5.27 13.94
N ALA A 182 11.37 -5.63 12.65
CA ALA A 182 10.08 -6.02 12.05
C ALA A 182 9.54 -7.30 12.69
N VAL A 183 10.40 -8.32 12.86
CA VAL A 183 10.03 -9.57 13.56
C VAL A 183 9.61 -9.31 15.01
N ASP A 184 10.36 -8.50 15.76
CA ASP A 184 10.06 -8.15 17.15
C ASP A 184 8.69 -7.44 17.30
N ASP A 185 8.25 -6.74 16.26
CA ASP A 185 6.95 -6.04 16.22
C ASP A 185 5.82 -6.88 15.65
N GLY A 186 6.08 -8.16 15.33
CA GLY A 186 5.08 -9.09 14.79
C GLY A 186 4.72 -8.83 13.32
N ALA A 187 5.60 -8.16 12.56
CA ALA A 187 5.40 -7.99 11.13
C ALA A 187 5.46 -9.33 10.40
N ALA A 188 4.58 -9.51 9.40
CA ALA A 188 4.60 -10.61 8.45
C ALA A 188 5.48 -10.30 7.22
N GLY A 189 5.79 -9.02 7.00
CA GLY A 189 6.60 -8.58 5.87
C GLY A 189 7.25 -7.22 6.09
N VAL A 190 8.06 -6.85 5.14
CA VAL A 190 8.73 -5.55 5.06
C VAL A 190 8.57 -4.97 3.66
N SER A 191 8.40 -3.66 3.56
CA SER A 191 8.45 -2.95 2.28
C SER A 191 9.72 -2.11 2.22
N VAL A 192 10.46 -2.24 1.13
CA VAL A 192 11.78 -1.61 0.96
C VAL A 192 11.79 -0.81 -0.33
N GLU A 193 12.28 0.43 -0.27
CA GLU A 193 12.51 1.24 -1.47
C GLU A 193 13.42 0.52 -2.45
N ILE A 194 13.08 0.59 -3.74
CA ILE A 194 13.80 -0.11 -4.80
C ILE A 194 15.30 0.23 -4.85
N GLN A 195 15.67 1.45 -4.50
CA GLN A 195 17.07 1.89 -4.48
C GLN A 195 17.93 1.18 -3.42
N ASP A 196 17.30 0.66 -2.36
CA ASP A 196 17.94 -0.08 -1.28
C ASP A 196 17.76 -1.60 -1.43
N LEU A 197 16.91 -2.03 -2.36
CA LEU A 197 16.62 -3.43 -2.58
C LEU A 197 17.79 -4.13 -3.29
N ARG A 198 18.21 -5.27 -2.77
CA ARG A 198 19.29 -6.12 -3.27
C ARG A 198 18.97 -7.58 -2.97
N PRO A 199 19.53 -8.57 -3.71
CA PRO A 199 19.30 -9.99 -3.42
C PRO A 199 19.57 -10.38 -1.97
N GLU A 200 20.60 -9.76 -1.36
CA GLU A 200 20.97 -10.03 0.04
C GLU A 200 19.92 -9.51 1.02
N VAL A 201 19.24 -8.41 0.70
CA VAL A 201 18.15 -7.84 1.49
C VAL A 201 16.94 -8.78 1.44
N VAL A 202 16.56 -9.24 0.25
CA VAL A 202 15.46 -10.20 0.05
C VAL A 202 15.76 -11.50 0.80
N SER A 203 16.95 -12.07 0.60
CA SER A 203 17.35 -13.30 1.29
C SER A 203 17.38 -13.14 2.82
N ALA A 204 17.80 -11.99 3.33
CA ALA A 204 17.83 -11.71 4.76
C ALA A 204 16.45 -11.60 5.39
N ALA A 205 15.46 -11.08 4.64
CA ALA A 205 14.06 -11.03 5.06
C ALA A 205 13.42 -12.43 5.04
N HIS A 206 13.56 -13.16 3.93
CA HIS A 206 13.04 -14.52 3.78
C HIS A 206 13.64 -15.48 4.83
N GLY A 207 14.95 -15.34 5.14
CA GLY A 207 15.60 -16.12 6.20
C GLY A 207 15.03 -15.88 7.60
N ARG A 208 14.16 -14.87 7.77
CA ARG A 208 13.42 -14.55 9.00
C ARG A 208 11.92 -14.79 8.89
N GLY A 209 11.46 -15.35 7.77
CA GLY A 209 10.04 -15.58 7.52
C GLY A 209 9.27 -14.31 7.15
N LEU A 210 9.95 -13.23 6.75
CA LEU A 210 9.32 -11.98 6.32
C LEU A 210 9.14 -11.97 4.80
N ALA A 211 7.95 -11.65 4.33
CA ALA A 211 7.72 -11.29 2.93
C ALA A 211 8.38 -9.95 2.59
N VAL A 212 8.76 -9.76 1.31
CA VAL A 212 9.41 -8.54 0.83
C VAL A 212 8.53 -7.88 -0.21
N TYR A 213 8.14 -6.65 0.05
CA TYR A 213 7.42 -5.78 -0.88
C TYR A 213 8.37 -4.68 -1.34
N SER A 214 8.35 -4.38 -2.62
CA SER A 214 9.09 -3.24 -3.17
C SER A 214 8.11 -2.12 -3.53
N TYR A 215 8.54 -0.90 -3.41
CA TYR A 215 7.80 0.25 -3.87
C TYR A 215 8.76 1.24 -4.53
N ASP A 216 8.18 2.09 -5.38
CA ASP A 216 8.86 3.16 -6.11
C ASP A 216 9.72 2.70 -7.31
N LYS A 217 9.72 3.53 -8.35
CA LYS A 217 10.34 3.45 -9.68
C LYS A 217 9.75 2.42 -10.65
N GLU A 218 9.14 3.00 -11.65
CA GLU A 218 8.60 2.31 -12.82
C GLU A 218 9.65 2.16 -13.90
N ASP A 219 10.46 1.11 -13.78
CA ASP A 219 11.52 0.78 -14.73
C ASP A 219 11.48 -0.71 -15.07
N PRO A 220 11.29 -1.08 -16.36
CA PRO A 220 11.27 -2.48 -16.79
C PRO A 220 12.49 -3.30 -16.36
N ALA A 221 13.68 -2.72 -16.39
CA ALA A 221 14.90 -3.38 -15.94
C ALA A 221 14.88 -3.65 -14.43
N SER A 222 14.28 -2.75 -13.67
CA SER A 222 14.07 -2.91 -12.23
C SER A 222 13.12 -4.08 -11.93
N TRP A 223 11.99 -4.18 -12.62
CA TRP A 223 11.03 -5.29 -12.42
C TRP A 223 11.64 -6.66 -12.70
N ALA A 224 12.41 -6.81 -13.79
CA ALA A 224 13.10 -8.05 -14.09
C ALA A 224 14.05 -8.46 -12.95
N ASN A 225 14.79 -7.51 -12.40
CA ASN A 225 15.66 -7.75 -11.26
C ASN A 225 14.88 -8.15 -10.00
N GLN A 226 13.78 -7.47 -9.67
CA GLN A 226 12.96 -7.78 -8.52
C GLN A 226 12.37 -9.20 -8.59
N ILE A 227 11.87 -9.59 -9.77
CA ILE A 227 11.38 -10.94 -10.04
C ILE A 227 12.52 -11.96 -9.85
N ALA A 228 13.70 -11.70 -10.42
CA ALA A 228 14.86 -12.57 -10.31
C ALA A 228 15.36 -12.72 -8.86
N TRP A 229 15.25 -11.68 -8.04
CA TRP A 229 15.62 -11.69 -6.61
C TRP A 229 14.58 -12.38 -5.72
N GLY A 230 13.36 -12.59 -6.24
CA GLY A 230 12.28 -13.27 -5.53
C GLY A 230 11.52 -12.35 -4.58
N VAL A 231 11.30 -11.09 -4.96
CA VAL A 231 10.40 -10.18 -4.25
C VAL A 231 8.98 -10.76 -4.25
N ASP A 232 8.26 -10.66 -3.15
CA ASP A 232 6.93 -11.25 -2.99
C ASP A 232 5.82 -10.37 -3.56
N ALA A 233 6.00 -9.04 -3.55
CA ALA A 233 5.08 -8.11 -4.21
C ALA A 233 5.80 -6.85 -4.72
N MET A 234 5.30 -6.31 -5.83
CA MET A 234 5.73 -5.05 -6.44
C MET A 234 4.58 -4.04 -6.40
N VAL A 235 4.83 -2.88 -5.82
CA VAL A 235 3.88 -1.77 -5.70
C VAL A 235 4.21 -0.73 -6.75
N THR A 236 3.24 -0.31 -7.57
CA THR A 236 3.47 0.53 -8.74
C THR A 236 2.28 1.43 -9.04
N ASP A 237 2.56 2.65 -9.54
CA ASP A 237 1.53 3.58 -10.05
C ASP A 237 0.97 3.14 -11.41
N ASP A 238 1.78 2.41 -12.23
CA ASP A 238 1.34 1.82 -13.50
C ASP A 238 1.51 0.29 -13.49
N PRO A 239 0.49 -0.46 -13.06
CA PRO A 239 0.55 -1.90 -12.95
C PRO A 239 0.59 -2.65 -14.29
N LEU A 240 0.20 -2.04 -15.42
CA LEU A 240 0.14 -2.75 -16.71
C LEU A 240 1.52 -3.25 -17.18
N PRO A 241 2.59 -2.43 -17.19
CA PRO A 241 3.92 -2.92 -17.52
C PRO A 241 4.46 -3.93 -16.51
N ALA A 242 4.19 -3.74 -15.20
CA ALA A 242 4.62 -4.69 -14.17
C ALA A 242 3.95 -6.07 -14.33
N LEU A 243 2.67 -6.11 -14.68
CA LEU A 243 1.93 -7.33 -15.04
C LEU A 243 2.55 -8.01 -16.27
N ALA A 244 2.91 -7.23 -17.30
CA ALA A 244 3.57 -7.76 -18.49
C ALA A 244 4.95 -8.35 -18.17
N ALA A 245 5.74 -7.67 -17.33
CA ALA A 245 7.04 -8.15 -16.84
C ALA A 245 6.89 -9.48 -16.08
N ARG A 246 5.98 -9.52 -15.12
CA ARG A 246 5.69 -10.71 -14.32
C ARG A 246 5.30 -11.92 -15.18
N ASP A 247 4.50 -11.67 -16.21
CA ASP A 247 3.97 -12.72 -17.09
C ASP A 247 4.90 -13.06 -18.24
N GLY A 248 6.10 -12.45 -18.31
CA GLY A 248 7.10 -12.68 -19.38
C GLY A 248 6.65 -12.16 -20.76
N ARG A 249 5.86 -11.09 -20.77
CA ARG A 249 5.29 -10.46 -21.98
C ARG A 249 5.92 -9.09 -22.31
N LEU A 250 7.00 -8.73 -21.64
CA LEU A 250 7.85 -7.60 -22.06
C LEU A 250 8.79 -8.10 -23.15
N ASP A 251 8.65 -7.58 -24.36
CA ASP A 251 9.59 -7.73 -25.50
C ASP A 251 10.80 -6.81 -25.32
#